data_e9ddea301fd2e0181726c4d6e12f87cb
#
_entry.id   e9ddea301fd2e0181726c4d6e12f87cb
#
_cell.length_a   1.000
_cell.length_b   1.000
_cell.length_c   1.000
_cell.angle_alpha   90.00
_cell.angle_beta   90.00
_cell.angle_gamma   90.00
#
_symmetry.space_group_name_H-M   'P 1'
#
loop_
_entity.id
_entity.type
_entity.pdbx_description
1 polymer ?
#
loop_
_entity_poly.entity_id
_entity_poly.type
_entity_poly.pdbx_seq_one_letter_code
_entity_poly.pdbx_strand_id
1 'polypeptide(L)'
;GGNPLGAVLLVLWLFTLLIAPVVSRLLAMAVSRKREYLADATAAQLTRNPDALARALEKLEAASAPTRSIAQGAAHLCIVDPAERKMSDREGIVGDIFASHPPIRLRVARLKAMAFQQTKRETGVLPA
;
A
#
# COMPACT_ATOMS: atom_id res chain seq x y z
N GLY A 1 -47.20 -14.09 -18.44
CA GLY A 1 -46.43 -12.85 -18.66
C GLY A 1 -45.50 -12.60 -17.49
N GLY A 2 -44.17 -12.71 -17.71
CA GLY A 2 -43.20 -12.43 -16.66
C GLY A 2 -43.28 -10.95 -16.28
N ASN A 3 -43.18 -10.65 -15.01
CA ASN A 3 -43.17 -9.28 -14.51
C ASN A 3 -41.85 -8.60 -14.87
N PRO A 4 -41.79 -7.61 -15.81
CA PRO A 4 -40.57 -6.99 -16.27
C PRO A 4 -39.83 -6.27 -15.12
N LEU A 5 -40.56 -5.75 -14.15
CA LEU A 5 -39.97 -5.12 -12.95
C LEU A 5 -39.22 -6.15 -12.09
N GLY A 6 -39.77 -7.37 -11.92
CA GLY A 6 -39.10 -8.45 -11.21
C GLY A 6 -37.80 -8.89 -11.88
N ALA A 7 -37.77 -8.94 -13.21
CA ALA A 7 -36.55 -9.27 -13.95
C ALA A 7 -35.47 -8.19 -13.78
N VAL A 8 -35.84 -6.91 -13.85
CA VAL A 8 -34.91 -5.80 -13.63
C VAL A 8 -34.33 -5.83 -12.20
N LEU A 9 -35.18 -6.04 -11.20
CA LEU A 9 -34.73 -6.12 -9.81
C LEU A 9 -33.80 -7.32 -9.57
N LEU A 10 -34.08 -8.46 -10.19
CA LEU A 10 -33.21 -9.64 -10.12
C LEU A 10 -31.83 -9.36 -10.73
N VAL A 11 -31.79 -8.75 -11.91
CA VAL A 11 -30.51 -8.40 -12.58
C VAL A 11 -29.72 -7.41 -11.71
N LEU A 12 -30.37 -6.38 -11.18
CA LEU A 12 -29.73 -5.40 -10.30
C LEU A 12 -29.18 -6.07 -9.02
N TRP A 13 -29.95 -6.99 -8.44
CA TRP A 13 -29.51 -7.74 -7.25
C TRP A 13 -28.31 -8.62 -7.54
N LEU A 14 -28.32 -9.38 -8.65
CA LEU A 14 -27.17 -10.21 -9.08
C LEU A 14 -25.94 -9.37 -9.37
N PHE A 15 -26.11 -8.23 -10.03
CA PHE A 15 -25.02 -7.29 -10.31
C PHE A 15 -24.42 -6.76 -9.00
N THR A 16 -25.25 -6.36 -8.04
CA THR A 16 -24.78 -5.89 -6.73
C THR A 16 -24.05 -6.98 -5.98
N LEU A 17 -24.55 -8.22 -6.00
CA LEU A 17 -23.92 -9.36 -5.35
C LEU A 17 -22.52 -9.66 -5.91
N LEU A 18 -22.31 -9.45 -7.22
CA LEU A 18 -21.04 -9.66 -7.88
C LEU A 18 -20.05 -8.49 -7.62
N ILE A 19 -20.54 -7.25 -7.68
CA ILE A 19 -19.70 -6.06 -7.62
C ILE A 19 -19.34 -5.67 -6.17
N ALA A 20 -20.25 -5.84 -5.21
CA ALA A 20 -20.04 -5.43 -3.83
C ALA A 20 -18.75 -6.02 -3.19
N PRO A 21 -18.46 -7.32 -3.33
CA PRO A 21 -17.22 -7.89 -2.76
C PRO A 21 -15.95 -7.32 -3.40
N VAL A 22 -15.98 -7.02 -4.71
CA VAL A 22 -14.85 -6.44 -5.42
C VAL A 22 -14.58 -5.02 -4.91
N VAL A 23 -15.61 -4.19 -4.83
CA VAL A 23 -15.52 -2.81 -4.31
C VAL A 23 -15.05 -2.81 -2.86
N SER A 24 -15.61 -3.67 -2.02
CA SER A 24 -15.22 -3.80 -0.61
C SER A 24 -13.74 -4.15 -0.46
N ARG A 25 -13.25 -5.06 -1.28
CA ARG A 25 -11.83 -5.46 -1.27
C ARG A 25 -10.90 -4.33 -1.73
N LEU A 26 -11.28 -3.61 -2.78
CA LEU A 26 -10.52 -2.44 -3.25
C LEU A 26 -10.47 -1.33 -2.20
N LEU A 27 -11.59 -1.06 -1.53
CA LEU A 27 -11.65 -0.07 -0.44
C LEU A 27 -10.78 -0.49 0.74
N ALA A 28 -10.84 -1.76 1.16
CA ALA A 28 -10.02 -2.28 2.24
C ALA A 28 -8.52 -2.12 1.95
N MET A 29 -8.09 -2.43 0.73
CA MET A 29 -6.70 -2.24 0.30
C MET A 29 -6.30 -0.76 0.25
N ALA A 30 -7.18 0.12 -0.25
CA ALA A 30 -6.92 1.55 -0.29
C ALA A 30 -6.75 2.14 1.12
N VAL A 31 -7.58 1.72 2.08
CA VAL A 31 -7.49 2.13 3.49
C VAL A 31 -6.20 1.60 4.12
N SER A 32 -5.84 0.33 3.88
CA SER A 32 -4.60 -0.27 4.37
C SER A 32 -3.38 0.54 3.93
N ARG A 33 -3.28 0.87 2.65
CA ARG A 33 -2.17 1.69 2.11
C ARG A 33 -2.11 3.08 2.73
N LYS A 34 -3.25 3.74 2.93
CA LYS A 34 -3.29 5.05 3.59
C LYS A 34 -2.78 4.98 5.03
N ARG A 35 -3.13 3.92 5.75
CA ARG A 35 -2.64 3.70 7.13
C ARG A 35 -1.13 3.53 7.17
N GLU A 36 -0.52 2.81 6.23
CA GLU A 36 0.93 2.66 6.17
C GLU A 36 1.65 3.97 5.86
N TYR A 37 1.16 4.74 4.89
CA TYR A 37 1.73 6.06 4.62
C TYR A 37 1.59 7.02 5.81
N LEU A 38 0.48 6.94 6.54
CA LEU A 38 0.28 7.73 7.75
C LEU A 38 1.24 7.27 8.85
N ALA A 39 1.43 5.97 9.03
CA ALA A 39 2.38 5.42 9.99
C ALA A 39 3.81 5.86 9.68
N ASP A 40 4.23 5.80 8.41
CA ASP A 40 5.54 6.28 7.98
C ASP A 40 5.73 7.77 8.25
N ALA A 41 4.73 8.59 7.91
CA ALA A 41 4.78 10.02 8.15
C ALA A 41 4.84 10.34 9.65
N THR A 42 4.05 9.64 10.47
CA THR A 42 4.05 9.81 11.93
C THR A 42 5.38 9.38 12.53
N ALA A 43 5.92 8.23 12.11
CA ALA A 43 7.23 7.75 12.56
C ALA A 43 8.35 8.74 12.19
N ALA A 44 8.31 9.29 10.96
CA ALA A 44 9.26 10.30 10.51
C ALA A 44 9.18 11.59 11.33
N GLN A 45 7.97 12.02 11.71
CA GLN A 45 7.76 13.19 12.57
C GLN A 45 8.25 12.96 14.00
N LEU A 46 7.92 11.81 14.59
CA LEU A 46 8.32 11.47 15.96
C LEU A 46 9.83 11.32 16.10
N THR A 47 10.48 10.67 15.14
CA THR A 47 11.93 10.46 15.13
C THR A 47 12.70 11.68 14.63
N ARG A 48 12.04 12.62 13.96
CA ARG A 48 12.67 13.75 13.26
C ARG A 48 13.74 13.33 12.27
N ASN A 49 13.69 12.11 11.80
CA ASN A 49 14.70 11.54 10.90
C ASN A 49 14.05 10.66 9.82
N PRO A 50 13.35 11.26 8.84
CA PRO A 50 12.71 10.53 7.75
C PRO A 50 13.69 9.77 6.87
N ASP A 51 14.93 10.26 6.73
CA ASP A 51 15.96 9.61 5.93
C ASP A 51 16.46 8.31 6.56
N ALA A 52 16.55 8.25 7.89
CA ALA A 52 16.90 7.00 8.58
C ALA A 52 15.82 5.93 8.36
N LEU A 53 14.54 6.30 8.39
CA LEU A 53 13.44 5.37 8.11
C LEU A 53 13.46 4.92 6.64
N ALA A 54 13.74 5.82 5.70
CA ALA A 54 13.89 5.47 4.29
C ALA A 54 15.00 4.43 4.08
N ARG A 55 16.18 4.65 4.66
CA ARG A 55 17.30 3.70 4.61
C ARG A 55 16.98 2.35 5.27
N ALA A 56 16.21 2.35 6.35
CA ALA A 56 15.77 1.11 7.00
C ALA A 56 14.86 0.30 6.06
N LEU A 57 13.91 0.94 5.39
CA LEU A 57 13.04 0.28 4.40
C LEU A 57 13.83 -0.26 3.20
N GLU A 58 14.81 0.49 2.69
CA GLU A 58 15.70 0.03 1.62
C GLU A 58 16.51 -1.20 2.02
N LYS A 59 17.02 -1.24 3.26
CA LYS A 59 17.72 -2.41 3.80
C LYS A 59 16.80 -3.62 3.93
N LEU A 60 15.57 -3.43 4.38
CA LEU A 60 14.58 -4.50 4.48
C LEU A 60 14.24 -5.05 3.08
N GLU A 61 14.06 -4.18 2.10
CA GLU A 61 13.81 -4.58 0.72
C GLU A 61 14.98 -5.39 0.15
N ALA A 62 16.21 -4.95 0.37
CA ALA A 62 17.41 -5.65 -0.08
C ALA A 62 17.64 -6.99 0.64
N ALA A 63 17.33 -7.05 1.94
CA ALA A 63 17.56 -8.23 2.78
C ALA A 63 16.42 -9.26 2.70
N SER A 64 15.26 -8.91 2.12
CA SER A 64 14.11 -9.80 2.07
C SER A 64 14.40 -11.01 1.16
N ALA A 65 14.96 -12.08 1.72
CA ALA A 65 14.99 -13.40 1.09
C ALA A 65 13.61 -14.06 1.28
N PRO A 66 13.14 -14.91 0.32
CA PRO A 66 11.89 -15.63 0.47
C PRO A 66 11.95 -16.50 1.73
N THR A 67 11.20 -16.12 2.75
CA THR A 67 11.18 -16.86 4.01
C THR A 67 10.10 -17.93 3.92
N ARG A 68 10.49 -19.17 3.66
CA ARG A 68 9.57 -20.32 3.53
C ARG A 68 8.82 -20.68 4.81
N SER A 69 9.25 -20.14 5.95
CA SER A 69 8.71 -20.46 7.28
C SER A 69 7.53 -19.59 7.73
N ILE A 70 7.16 -18.55 6.97
CA ILE A 70 6.00 -17.73 7.32
C ILE A 70 4.77 -18.31 6.64
N ALA A 71 3.83 -18.81 7.45
CA ALA A 71 2.53 -19.26 6.95
C ALA A 71 1.82 -18.12 6.20
N GLN A 72 1.17 -18.43 5.08
CA GLN A 72 0.47 -17.44 4.25
C GLN A 72 -0.51 -16.55 5.05
N GLY A 73 -1.08 -17.09 6.15
CA GLY A 73 -1.95 -16.34 7.05
C GLY A 73 -1.25 -15.27 7.90
N ALA A 74 0.07 -15.28 8.01
CA ALA A 74 0.84 -14.30 8.78
C ALA A 74 1.51 -13.23 7.89
N ALA A 75 1.40 -13.33 6.56
CA ALA A 75 2.02 -12.40 5.62
C ALA A 75 1.59 -10.94 5.86
N HIS A 76 0.33 -10.72 6.27
CA HIS A 76 -0.20 -9.39 6.58
C HIS A 76 0.40 -8.74 7.84
N LEU A 77 1.12 -9.50 8.66
CA LEU A 77 1.85 -8.99 9.83
C LEU A 77 3.30 -8.59 9.48
N CYS A 78 3.75 -8.91 8.27
CA CYS A 78 5.08 -8.58 7.82
C CYS A 78 5.12 -7.18 7.21
N ILE A 79 6.21 -6.43 7.47
CA ILE A 79 6.44 -5.10 6.87
C ILE A 79 6.71 -5.23 5.36
N VAL A 80 7.26 -6.36 4.94
CA VAL A 80 7.52 -6.73 3.56
C VAL A 80 6.81 -8.06 3.30
N ASP A 81 5.94 -8.09 2.30
CA ASP A 81 5.26 -9.33 1.93
C ASP A 81 6.27 -10.35 1.36
N PRO A 82 6.48 -11.49 2.03
CA PRO A 82 7.41 -12.51 1.56
C PRO A 82 7.01 -13.14 0.21
N ALA A 83 5.76 -13.01 -0.20
CA ALA A 83 5.23 -13.52 -1.47
C ALA A 83 5.38 -12.53 -2.64
N GLU A 84 5.40 -11.25 -2.36
CA GLU A 84 5.37 -10.16 -3.36
C GLU A 84 6.64 -10.06 -4.22
N ARG A 85 7.75 -10.64 -3.78
CA ARG A 85 9.03 -10.59 -4.51
C ARG A 85 9.01 -11.27 -5.88
N LYS A 86 8.11 -12.23 -6.08
CA LYS A 86 7.96 -12.91 -7.39
C LYS A 86 6.99 -12.19 -8.32
N MET A 87 6.13 -11.32 -7.80
CA MET A 87 5.10 -10.63 -8.57
C MET A 87 5.51 -9.23 -9.02
N SER A 88 6.33 -8.51 -8.23
CA SER A 88 6.70 -7.11 -8.47
C SER A 88 7.50 -6.88 -9.77
N ASP A 89 8.29 -7.86 -10.21
CA ASP A 89 9.09 -7.73 -11.43
C ASP A 89 8.31 -8.02 -12.73
N ARG A 90 7.10 -8.58 -12.64
CA ARG A 90 6.34 -9.04 -13.82
C ARG A 90 4.97 -8.40 -14.07
N GLU A 91 4.34 -7.79 -13.09
CA GLU A 91 2.91 -7.45 -13.19
C GLU A 91 2.54 -5.96 -13.26
N GLY A 92 3.51 -5.05 -13.29
CA GLY A 92 3.25 -3.63 -13.54
C GLY A 92 2.14 -3.03 -12.63
N ILE A 93 1.44 -2.02 -13.15
CA ILE A 93 0.43 -1.21 -12.42
C ILE A 93 -0.72 -2.06 -11.83
N VAL A 94 -1.09 -3.16 -12.49
CA VAL A 94 -2.21 -4.01 -12.04
C VAL A 94 -1.84 -4.81 -10.80
N GLY A 95 -0.62 -5.36 -10.72
CA GLY A 95 -0.13 -6.03 -9.53
C GLY A 95 -0.05 -5.09 -8.33
N ASP A 96 0.42 -3.85 -8.56
CA ASP A 96 0.49 -2.81 -7.53
C ASP A 96 -0.90 -2.40 -6.99
N ILE A 97 -1.97 -2.48 -7.79
CA ILE A 97 -3.34 -2.17 -7.34
C ILE A 97 -3.86 -3.23 -6.37
N PHE A 98 -3.55 -4.51 -6.62
CA PHE A 98 -4.03 -5.64 -5.82
C PHE A 98 -3.08 -6.04 -4.68
N ALA A 99 -1.90 -5.43 -4.59
CA ALA A 99 -0.97 -5.65 -3.49
C ALA A 99 -1.59 -5.20 -2.16
N SER A 100 -1.44 -6.01 -1.12
CA SER A 100 -1.94 -5.73 0.23
C SER A 100 -1.20 -4.55 0.89
N HIS A 101 0.05 -4.32 0.51
CA HIS A 101 0.93 -3.26 1.00
C HIS A 101 1.35 -2.31 -0.14
N PRO A 102 1.58 -1.02 0.15
CA PRO A 102 2.15 -0.13 -0.86
C PRO A 102 3.59 -0.53 -1.18
N PRO A 103 4.03 -0.41 -2.44
CA PRO A 103 5.39 -0.72 -2.82
C PRO A 103 6.41 0.07 -1.97
N ILE A 104 7.45 -0.63 -1.47
CA ILE A 104 8.47 -0.02 -0.59
C ILE A 104 9.13 1.17 -1.28
N ARG A 105 9.39 1.08 -2.57
CA ARG A 105 9.94 2.18 -3.38
C ARG A 105 9.12 3.48 -3.27
N LEU A 106 7.79 3.41 -3.22
CA LEU A 106 6.94 4.60 -3.07
C LEU A 106 6.98 5.15 -1.65
N ARG A 107 7.07 4.30 -0.63
CA ARG A 107 7.25 4.68 0.77
C ARG A 107 8.59 5.40 0.95
N VAL A 108 9.68 4.81 0.43
CA VAL A 108 11.03 5.40 0.44
C VAL A 108 11.04 6.76 -0.26
N ALA A 109 10.46 6.86 -1.47
CA ALA A 109 10.41 8.12 -2.22
C ALA A 109 9.70 9.23 -1.42
N ARG A 110 8.59 8.93 -0.75
CA ARG A 110 7.88 9.89 0.11
C ARG A 110 8.69 10.32 1.32
N LEU A 111 9.36 9.38 1.99
CA LEU A 111 10.21 9.68 3.13
C LEU A 111 11.42 10.54 2.74
N LYS A 112 12.06 10.27 1.60
CA LYS A 112 13.14 11.10 1.06
C LYS A 112 12.65 12.50 0.69
N ALA A 113 11.45 12.63 0.13
CA ALA A 113 10.86 13.95 -0.12
C ALA A 113 10.61 14.72 1.18
N MET A 114 10.14 14.05 2.25
CA MET A 114 10.00 14.67 3.58
C MET A 114 11.35 15.09 4.15
N ALA A 115 12.38 14.27 4.04
CA ALA A 115 13.74 14.59 4.49
C ALA A 115 14.27 15.83 3.77
N PHE A 116 14.11 15.90 2.46
CA PHE A 116 14.51 17.07 1.67
C PHE A 116 13.78 18.34 2.08
N GLN A 117 12.47 18.26 2.33
CA GLN A 117 11.70 19.42 2.79
C GLN A 117 12.12 19.86 4.19
N GLN A 118 12.44 18.92 5.08
CA GLN A 118 12.92 19.23 6.43
C GLN A 118 14.28 19.95 6.35
N THR A 119 15.25 19.42 5.63
CA THR A 119 16.54 20.06 5.43
C THR A 119 16.41 21.45 4.82
N LYS A 120 15.52 21.60 3.82
CA LYS A 120 15.26 22.89 3.20
C LYS A 120 14.69 23.94 4.17
N ARG A 121 13.85 23.53 5.10
CA ARG A 121 13.33 24.41 6.17
C ARG A 121 14.42 24.80 7.17
N GLU A 122 15.28 23.84 7.55
CA GLU A 122 16.37 24.07 8.50
C GLU A 122 17.46 24.96 7.94
N THR A 123 17.74 24.86 6.64
CA THR A 123 18.76 25.67 5.95
C THR A 123 18.28 27.04 5.49
N GLY A 124 17.02 27.40 5.74
CA GLY A 124 16.47 28.72 5.37
C GLY A 124 16.32 28.96 3.86
N VAL A 125 16.47 27.95 3.01
CA VAL A 125 16.35 28.02 1.54
C VAL A 125 14.89 27.93 1.10
N LEU A 126 13.92 28.36 1.89
CA LEU A 126 12.55 28.51 1.42
C LEU A 126 12.42 29.85 0.70
N PRO A 127 11.96 29.89 -0.56
CA PRO A 127 11.45 31.12 -1.13
C PRO A 127 10.23 31.57 -0.30
N ALA A 128 10.17 32.85 -0.02
CA ALA A 128 9.04 33.50 0.61
C ALA A 128 7.74 33.29 -0.22
#